data_3250588be703812ee70110a54926fdad
#
_entry.id   3250588be703812ee70110a54926fdad
#
_cell.length_a   1.000
_cell.length_b   1.000
_cell.length_c   1.000
_cell.angle_alpha   90.00
_cell.angle_beta   90.00
_cell.angle_gamma   90.00
#
_symmetry.space_group_name_H-M   'P 1'
#
loop_
_entity.id
_entity.type
_entity.pdbx_description
1 polymer ?
#
loop_
_entity_poly.entity_id
_entity_poly.type
_entity_poly.pdbx_seq_one_letter_code
_entity_poly.pdbx_strand_id
1 'polypeptide(L)'
;VDDAPRAHDLLPPAGGRLAGRGVAPKVVADQTGRLTFTNDLAAGILHLLETKAEYGTYNLSGEGPVVSWADIAKRVYELAGRDPDEVTPVSTEEYFSGREGVAPRPLASALDLGKIKATGFTPADSMKRLDDYVRSLLESKGD
;
A
#
# COMPACT_ATOMS: atom_id res chain seq x y z
N VAL A 1 23.90 7.67 11.42
CA VAL A 1 22.60 8.17 10.95
C VAL A 1 21.97 7.04 10.18
N ASP A 2 21.01 6.39 10.80
CA ASP A 2 20.40 5.14 10.33
C ASP A 2 19.33 5.47 9.28
N ASP A 3 19.66 5.24 8.03
CA ASP A 3 18.82 5.51 6.87
C ASP A 3 17.98 4.26 6.54
N ALA A 4 17.31 3.69 7.57
CA ALA A 4 16.37 2.60 7.34
C ALA A 4 15.17 3.16 6.56
N PRO A 5 14.82 2.57 5.39
CA PRO A 5 13.72 3.05 4.57
C PRO A 5 12.40 3.01 5.35
N ARG A 6 11.69 4.12 5.37
CA ARG A 6 10.37 4.22 6.01
C ARG A 6 9.34 3.54 5.12
N ALA A 7 8.21 3.10 5.69
CA ALA A 7 7.15 2.42 4.92
C ALA A 7 6.65 3.24 3.70
N HIS A 8 6.65 4.58 3.79
CA HIS A 8 6.32 5.45 2.65
C HIS A 8 7.40 5.47 1.56
N ASP A 9 8.66 5.08 1.87
CA ASP A 9 9.74 4.98 0.89
C ASP A 9 9.61 3.72 0.02
N LEU A 10 8.75 2.79 0.44
CA LEU A 10 8.44 1.55 -0.28
C LEU A 10 7.26 1.70 -1.23
N LEU A 11 6.43 2.73 -1.02
CA LEU A 11 5.37 3.08 -1.96
C LEU A 11 5.92 3.95 -3.09
N PRO A 12 5.43 3.79 -4.32
CA PRO A 12 5.83 4.67 -5.41
C PRO A 12 5.59 6.16 -5.06
N PRO A 13 6.49 7.07 -5.43
CA PRO A 13 7.64 6.90 -6.32
C PRO A 13 8.92 6.39 -5.65
N ALA A 14 8.94 6.16 -4.34
CA ALA A 14 10.17 5.83 -3.62
C ALA A 14 10.53 4.34 -3.69
N GLY A 15 9.55 3.42 -3.67
CA GLY A 15 9.80 1.99 -3.80
C GLY A 15 10.53 1.64 -5.11
N GLY A 16 10.13 2.25 -6.22
CA GLY A 16 10.83 2.13 -7.49
C GLY A 16 12.25 2.72 -7.46
N ARG A 17 12.55 3.68 -6.55
CA ARG A 17 13.90 4.21 -6.35
C ARG A 17 14.77 3.28 -5.50
N LEU A 18 14.24 2.64 -4.48
CA LEU A 18 14.98 1.69 -3.65
C LEU A 18 15.32 0.44 -4.44
N ALA A 19 14.36 -0.12 -5.15
CA ALA A 19 14.61 -1.23 -6.06
C ALA A 19 15.67 -0.87 -7.12
N GLY A 20 15.62 0.34 -7.70
CA GLY A 20 16.60 0.81 -8.66
C GLY A 20 18.01 1.11 -8.09
N ARG A 21 18.16 1.24 -6.76
CA ARG A 21 19.44 1.53 -6.08
C ARG A 21 20.15 0.29 -5.51
N GLY A 22 19.58 -0.90 -5.65
CA GLY A 22 20.18 -2.11 -5.10
C GLY A 22 20.10 -2.21 -3.57
N VAL A 23 19.12 -1.56 -2.94
CA VAL A 23 18.91 -1.61 -1.49
C VAL A 23 18.16 -2.89 -1.11
N ALA A 24 18.61 -3.57 -0.08
CA ALA A 24 17.93 -4.71 0.56
C ALA A 24 17.25 -4.23 1.87
N PRO A 25 15.97 -3.81 1.84
CA PRO A 25 15.33 -3.18 2.97
C PRO A 25 14.78 -4.20 3.97
N LYS A 26 14.78 -3.82 5.27
CA LYS A 26 13.94 -4.45 6.28
C LYS A 26 12.55 -3.83 6.24
N VAL A 27 11.49 -4.63 6.16
CA VAL A 27 10.11 -4.16 6.03
C VAL A 27 9.17 -4.87 6.98
N VAL A 28 8.27 -4.11 7.60
CA VAL A 28 7.31 -4.64 8.57
C VAL A 28 6.36 -5.64 7.93
N ALA A 29 6.24 -6.82 8.54
CA ALA A 29 5.44 -7.94 8.05
C ALA A 29 4.20 -8.26 8.90
N ASP A 30 4.06 -7.68 10.08
CA ASP A 30 2.95 -7.91 11.01
C ASP A 30 1.91 -6.78 11.01
N GLN A 31 2.09 -5.72 10.20
CA GLN A 31 1.08 -4.72 9.93
C GLN A 31 0.41 -5.02 8.59
N THR A 32 -0.88 -5.32 8.62
CA THR A 32 -1.63 -5.78 7.45
C THR A 32 -2.80 -4.85 7.12
N GLY A 33 -3.12 -4.74 5.84
CA GLY A 33 -4.21 -3.90 5.38
C GLY A 33 -4.40 -3.99 3.86
N ARG A 34 -5.06 -2.99 3.30
CA ARG A 34 -5.22 -2.82 1.85
C ARG A 34 -4.75 -1.43 1.45
N LEU A 35 -4.13 -1.32 0.28
CA LEU A 35 -3.75 -0.02 -0.28
C LEU A 35 -4.99 0.77 -0.69
N THR A 36 -4.89 2.08 -0.56
CA THR A 36 -5.91 3.02 -0.99
C THR A 36 -5.32 4.00 -2.00
N PHE A 37 -5.79 3.96 -3.22
CA PHE A 37 -5.34 4.86 -4.27
C PHE A 37 -6.26 6.08 -4.37
N THR A 38 -5.69 7.25 -4.61
CA THR A 38 -6.43 8.52 -4.66
C THR A 38 -7.50 8.55 -5.74
N ASN A 39 -7.24 7.92 -6.89
CA ASN A 39 -8.21 7.81 -7.98
C ASN A 39 -9.45 6.99 -7.56
N ASP A 40 -9.25 5.94 -6.77
CA ASP A 40 -10.34 5.09 -6.28
C ASP A 40 -11.14 5.82 -5.19
N LEU A 41 -10.46 6.63 -4.34
CA LEU A 41 -11.15 7.53 -3.40
C LEU A 41 -12.01 8.55 -4.13
N ALA A 42 -11.47 9.21 -5.15
CA ALA A 42 -12.21 10.18 -5.93
C ALA A 42 -13.43 9.54 -6.61
N ALA A 43 -13.27 8.36 -7.21
CA ALA A 43 -14.38 7.63 -7.82
C ALA A 43 -15.46 7.24 -6.82
N GLY A 44 -15.09 6.79 -5.61
CA GLY A 44 -16.05 6.47 -4.56
C GLY A 44 -16.82 7.69 -4.05
N ILE A 45 -16.15 8.84 -3.89
CA ILE A 45 -16.79 10.09 -3.50
C ILE A 45 -17.79 10.53 -4.57
N LEU A 46 -17.40 10.54 -5.85
CA LEU A 46 -18.28 10.89 -6.96
C LEU A 46 -19.48 9.96 -7.02
N HIS A 47 -19.28 8.64 -6.88
CA HIS A 47 -20.37 7.67 -6.85
C HIS A 47 -21.39 7.98 -5.75
N LEU A 48 -20.94 8.26 -4.52
CA LEU A 48 -21.84 8.57 -3.40
C LEU A 48 -22.65 9.85 -3.66
N LEU A 49 -22.05 10.87 -4.29
CA LEU A 49 -22.73 12.11 -4.65
C LEU A 49 -23.75 11.90 -5.77
N GLU A 50 -23.38 11.20 -6.85
CA GLU A 50 -24.22 10.94 -8.03
C GLU A 50 -25.42 10.05 -7.69
N THR A 51 -25.21 9.03 -6.87
CA THR A 51 -26.28 8.13 -6.40
C THR A 51 -27.13 8.73 -5.30
N LYS A 52 -26.78 9.92 -4.78
CA LYS A 52 -27.43 10.55 -3.63
C LYS A 52 -27.55 9.58 -2.44
N ALA A 53 -26.44 8.87 -2.16
CA ALA A 53 -26.39 7.93 -1.05
C ALA A 53 -26.78 8.60 0.27
N GLU A 54 -27.36 7.83 1.18
CA GLU A 54 -27.73 8.35 2.49
C GLU A 54 -26.54 8.97 3.22
N TYR A 55 -26.78 10.04 3.97
CA TYR A 55 -25.74 10.65 4.80
C TYR A 55 -25.20 9.65 5.83
N GLY A 56 -23.90 9.71 6.07
CA GLY A 56 -23.27 8.87 7.07
C GLY A 56 -21.80 8.62 6.78
N THR A 57 -21.20 7.79 7.61
CA THR A 57 -19.79 7.38 7.43
C THR A 57 -19.71 6.17 6.50
N TYR A 58 -18.87 6.25 5.50
CA TYR A 58 -18.53 5.17 4.58
C TYR A 58 -17.03 4.89 4.66
N ASN A 59 -16.65 3.64 4.91
CA ASN A 59 -15.28 3.23 4.73
C ASN A 59 -15.01 3.04 3.25
N LEU A 60 -13.84 3.51 2.80
CA LEU A 60 -13.41 3.37 1.43
C LEU A 60 -11.90 3.07 1.38
N SER A 61 -11.55 1.97 0.76
CA SER A 61 -10.18 1.56 0.43
C SER A 61 -10.22 0.67 -0.81
N GLY A 62 -9.06 0.22 -1.27
CA GLY A 62 -9.03 -0.87 -2.25
C GLY A 62 -9.61 -2.15 -1.69
N GLU A 63 -10.05 -3.04 -2.55
CA GLU A 63 -10.47 -4.42 -2.28
C GLU A 63 -9.32 -5.40 -2.57
N GLY A 64 -9.60 -6.70 -2.53
CA GLY A 64 -8.63 -7.76 -2.78
C GLY A 64 -7.98 -8.29 -1.51
N PRO A 65 -6.81 -8.93 -1.59
CA PRO A 65 -6.16 -9.55 -0.46
C PRO A 65 -5.73 -8.52 0.59
N VAL A 66 -5.77 -8.95 1.86
CA VAL A 66 -5.15 -8.22 2.96
C VAL A 66 -3.67 -8.64 2.99
N VAL A 67 -2.78 -7.68 2.86
CA VAL A 67 -1.34 -7.91 2.72
C VAL A 67 -0.55 -7.08 3.71
N SER A 68 0.68 -7.51 4.02
CA SER A 68 1.61 -6.74 4.85
C SER A 68 2.40 -5.73 4.01
N TRP A 69 3.08 -4.79 4.68
CA TRP A 69 4.03 -3.91 4.00
C TRP A 69 5.17 -4.68 3.34
N ALA A 70 5.61 -5.79 3.95
CA ALA A 70 6.64 -6.66 3.36
C ALA A 70 6.16 -7.31 2.06
N ASP A 71 4.89 -7.79 2.01
CA ASP A 71 4.31 -8.36 0.78
C ASP A 71 4.23 -7.33 -0.34
N ILE A 72 3.82 -6.10 -0.01
CA ILE A 72 3.79 -4.98 -0.97
C ILE A 72 5.20 -4.70 -1.51
N ALA A 73 6.20 -4.63 -0.64
CA ALA A 73 7.58 -4.39 -1.02
C ALA A 73 8.13 -5.50 -1.92
N LYS A 74 7.90 -6.76 -1.57
CA LYS A 74 8.27 -7.92 -2.40
C LYS A 74 7.65 -7.83 -3.78
N ARG A 75 6.37 -7.48 -3.86
CA ARG A 75 5.68 -7.32 -5.15
C ARG A 75 6.29 -6.20 -6.01
N VAL A 76 6.67 -5.08 -5.41
CA VAL A 76 7.37 -3.99 -6.11
C VAL A 76 8.72 -4.44 -6.65
N TYR A 77 9.47 -5.25 -5.87
CA TYR A 77 10.75 -5.80 -6.29
C TYR A 77 10.60 -6.75 -7.48
N GLU A 78 9.64 -7.67 -7.43
CA GLU A 78 9.31 -8.56 -8.55
C GLU A 78 9.01 -7.77 -9.84
N LEU A 79 8.13 -6.76 -9.75
CA LEU A 79 7.76 -5.93 -10.89
C LEU A 79 8.94 -5.12 -11.44
N ALA A 80 9.90 -4.75 -10.60
CA ALA A 80 11.13 -4.09 -10.99
C ALA A 80 12.21 -5.06 -11.54
N GLY A 81 11.90 -6.35 -11.69
CA GLY A 81 12.83 -7.37 -12.17
C GLY A 81 13.92 -7.74 -11.17
N ARG A 82 13.64 -7.56 -9.86
CA ARG A 82 14.54 -7.89 -8.76
C ARG A 82 14.05 -9.09 -7.96
N ASP A 83 14.96 -9.68 -7.19
CA ASP A 83 14.64 -10.77 -6.30
C ASP A 83 13.80 -10.27 -5.10
N PRO A 84 12.55 -10.76 -4.90
CA PRO A 84 11.75 -10.41 -3.74
C PRO A 84 12.37 -10.83 -2.40
N ASP A 85 13.27 -11.79 -2.39
CA ASP A 85 13.98 -12.25 -1.19
C ASP A 85 15.03 -11.23 -0.68
N GLU A 86 15.35 -10.21 -1.47
CA GLU A 86 16.13 -9.06 -0.99
C GLU A 86 15.35 -8.24 0.06
N VAL A 87 14.02 -8.35 0.11
CA VAL A 87 13.18 -7.73 1.13
C VAL A 87 13.14 -8.62 2.37
N THR A 88 13.76 -8.16 3.46
CA THR A 88 13.76 -8.87 4.74
C THR A 88 12.52 -8.51 5.56
N PRO A 89 11.57 -9.45 5.78
CA PRO A 89 10.42 -9.19 6.64
C PRO A 89 10.85 -9.13 8.11
N VAL A 90 10.34 -8.16 8.86
CA VAL A 90 10.61 -7.97 10.29
C VAL A 90 9.32 -7.65 11.03
N SER A 91 9.30 -7.84 12.35
CA SER A 91 8.16 -7.40 13.18
C SER A 91 8.18 -5.89 13.38
N THR A 92 7.01 -5.34 13.75
CA THR A 92 6.88 -3.93 14.17
C THR A 92 7.83 -3.62 15.33
N GLU A 93 7.94 -4.51 16.30
CA GLU A 93 8.82 -4.37 17.46
C GLU A 93 10.30 -4.29 17.03
N GLU A 94 10.75 -5.20 16.18
CA GLU A 94 12.12 -5.20 15.66
C GLU A 94 12.41 -3.92 14.84
N TYR A 95 11.49 -3.53 13.97
CA TYR A 95 11.65 -2.37 13.07
C TYR A 95 11.81 -1.06 13.85
N PHE A 96 11.07 -0.90 14.95
CA PHE A 96 11.10 0.31 15.78
C PHE A 96 11.98 0.19 17.03
N SER A 97 12.69 -0.93 17.20
CA SER A 97 13.60 -1.13 18.34
C SER A 97 14.59 0.03 18.46
N GLY A 98 14.71 0.58 19.68
CA GLY A 98 15.60 1.70 19.97
C GLY A 98 15.15 3.07 19.45
N ARG A 99 13.94 3.20 18.91
CA ARG A 99 13.36 4.47 18.48
C ARG A 99 12.34 4.98 19.49
N GLU A 100 12.53 6.19 19.99
CA GLU A 100 11.57 6.86 20.88
C GLU A 100 10.54 7.68 20.06
N GLY A 101 9.36 7.90 20.66
CA GLY A 101 8.32 8.77 20.07
C GLY A 101 7.60 8.20 18.85
N VAL A 102 7.72 6.91 18.59
CA VAL A 102 7.00 6.26 17.49
C VAL A 102 5.54 6.05 17.89
N ALA A 103 4.62 6.61 17.08
CA ALA A 103 3.21 6.38 17.29
C ALA A 103 2.86 4.89 17.03
N PRO A 104 2.12 4.21 17.93
CA PRO A 104 1.68 2.84 17.72
C PRO A 104 0.81 2.75 16.47
N ARG A 105 1.04 1.71 15.66
CA ARG A 105 0.26 1.42 14.46
C ARG A 105 -0.58 0.17 14.68
N PRO A 106 -1.82 0.12 14.16
CA PRO A 106 -2.62 -1.09 14.24
C PRO A 106 -1.95 -2.21 13.42
N LEU A 107 -1.96 -3.43 13.95
CA LEU A 107 -1.47 -4.61 13.23
C LEU A 107 -2.44 -5.03 12.12
N ALA A 108 -3.75 -4.78 12.29
CA ALA A 108 -4.77 -5.05 11.30
C ALA A 108 -5.55 -3.76 11.00
N SER A 109 -5.47 -3.28 9.76
CA SER A 109 -6.10 -2.03 9.32
C SER A 109 -7.02 -2.21 8.10
N ALA A 110 -7.40 -3.45 7.78
CA ALA A 110 -8.36 -3.71 6.70
C ALA A 110 -9.74 -3.18 7.08
N LEU A 111 -10.31 -2.32 6.24
CA LEU A 111 -11.64 -1.74 6.43
C LEU A 111 -12.73 -2.68 5.92
N ASP A 112 -13.88 -2.68 6.60
CA ASP A 112 -15.11 -3.26 6.08
C ASP A 112 -15.70 -2.32 5.02
N LEU A 113 -15.89 -2.83 3.82
CA LEU A 113 -16.41 -2.10 2.66
C LEU A 113 -17.89 -2.42 2.37
N GLY A 114 -18.56 -3.18 3.23
CA GLY A 114 -19.93 -3.65 3.01
C GLY A 114 -20.90 -2.50 2.76
N LYS A 115 -20.81 -1.41 3.54
CA LYS A 115 -21.72 -0.27 3.40
C LYS A 115 -21.57 0.46 2.06
N ILE A 116 -20.36 0.73 1.60
CA ILE A 116 -20.17 1.41 0.31
C ILE A 116 -20.52 0.47 -0.86
N LYS A 117 -20.22 -0.82 -0.75
CA LYS A 117 -20.62 -1.82 -1.76
C LYS A 117 -22.13 -1.94 -1.87
N ALA A 118 -22.87 -1.81 -0.79
CA ALA A 118 -24.35 -1.80 -0.80
C ALA A 118 -24.95 -0.63 -1.60
N THR A 119 -24.20 0.45 -1.84
CA THR A 119 -24.61 1.55 -2.73
C THR A 119 -24.44 1.23 -4.23
N GLY A 120 -23.89 0.06 -4.57
CA GLY A 120 -23.55 -0.32 -5.94
C GLY A 120 -22.12 0.03 -6.36
N PHE A 121 -21.31 0.62 -5.47
CA PHE A 121 -19.90 0.89 -5.76
C PHE A 121 -19.08 -0.41 -5.70
N THR A 122 -18.18 -0.58 -6.65
CA THR A 122 -17.23 -1.70 -6.67
C THR A 122 -15.82 -1.16 -6.47
N PRO A 123 -15.24 -1.30 -5.25
CA PRO A 123 -13.85 -0.91 -5.02
C PRO A 123 -12.90 -1.71 -5.92
N ALA A 124 -11.84 -1.06 -6.40
CA ALA A 124 -10.83 -1.73 -7.21
C ALA A 124 -9.91 -2.62 -6.37
N ASP A 125 -9.39 -3.69 -6.97
CA ASP A 125 -8.38 -4.53 -6.34
C ASP A 125 -7.08 -3.74 -6.12
N SER A 126 -6.66 -3.63 -4.85
CA SER A 126 -5.53 -2.81 -4.44
C SER A 126 -4.19 -3.33 -4.97
N MET A 127 -4.01 -4.65 -5.09
CA MET A 127 -2.76 -5.21 -5.60
C MET A 127 -2.67 -5.09 -7.12
N LYS A 128 -3.80 -5.21 -7.82
CA LYS A 128 -3.84 -4.92 -9.26
C LYS A 128 -3.53 -3.44 -9.53
N ARG A 129 -4.08 -2.52 -8.74
CA ARG A 129 -3.74 -1.09 -8.83
C ARG A 129 -2.25 -0.83 -8.59
N LEU A 130 -1.65 -1.54 -7.62
CA LEU A 130 -0.22 -1.47 -7.37
C LEU A 130 0.58 -1.91 -8.61
N ASP A 131 0.23 -3.04 -9.20
CA ASP A 131 0.87 -3.57 -10.40
C ASP A 131 0.83 -2.56 -11.56
N ASP A 132 -0.36 -2.02 -11.86
CA ASP A 132 -0.57 -1.05 -12.94
C ASP A 132 0.25 0.23 -12.69
N TYR A 133 0.26 0.72 -11.44
CA TYR A 133 0.98 1.92 -11.07
C TYR A 133 2.51 1.74 -11.18
N VAL A 134 3.05 0.64 -10.65
CA VAL A 134 4.49 0.35 -10.71
C VAL A 134 4.95 0.21 -12.16
N ARG A 135 4.19 -0.50 -13.01
CA ARG A 135 4.51 -0.64 -14.44
C ARG A 135 4.53 0.70 -15.14
N SER A 136 3.53 1.56 -14.92
CA SER A 136 3.51 2.90 -15.51
C SER A 136 4.75 3.75 -15.14
N LEU A 137 5.25 3.59 -13.91
CA LEU A 137 6.47 4.26 -13.47
C LEU A 137 7.75 3.71 -14.12
N LEU A 138 7.78 2.40 -14.39
CA LEU A 138 8.93 1.77 -15.04
C LEU A 138 9.01 2.16 -16.52
N GLU A 139 7.87 2.21 -17.20
CA GLU A 139 7.76 2.64 -18.60
C GLU A 139 8.17 4.10 -18.77
N SER A 140 7.73 4.99 -17.85
CA SER A 140 8.06 6.42 -17.90
C SER A 140 9.54 6.76 -17.66
N LYS A 141 10.36 5.79 -17.23
CA LYS A 141 11.81 5.95 -17.01
C LYS A 141 12.65 5.44 -18.20
N GLY A 142 12.02 4.83 -19.20
CA GLY A 142 12.68 4.30 -20.40
C GLY A 142 12.82 5.31 -21.53
N ASP A 143 12.23 6.49 -21.40
CA ASP A 143 12.36 7.65 -22.29
C ASP A 143 13.30 8.69 -21.65
#